data_89d14aa76b92a1ff70680dc124f40fd4
#
_entry.id   89d14aa76b92a1ff70680dc124f40fd4
#
_cell.length_a   1.000
_cell.length_b   1.000
_cell.length_c   1.000
_cell.angle_alpha   90.00
_cell.angle_beta   90.00
_cell.angle_gamma   90.00
#
_symmetry.space_group_name_H-M   'P 1'
#
loop_
_entity.id
_entity.type
_entity.pdbx_description
1 polymer ?
#
loop_
_entity_poly.entity_id
_entity_poly.type
_entity_poly.pdbx_seq_one_letter_code
_entity_poly.pdbx_strand_id
1 'polypeptide(L)'
;TPVDGKGWGTPIIWGERIFLLTAIALDKKMAIPKVIPAGTPNINLHPQVIDSWKPQKFAIVCIDRITGKLLWSQTVHEAMPHQGHHRKGGFASASPVTDGQHIYGYFGSFGLYCYDFEGRFVWKKKFEPQAMEDSLGEGSSPALFGDTLVIVVDTERQSYVVAIDKRSGEEIWKQDRDETSNWTTPCIFTHAGRRQVVVNGKTVRSYDLATGELIWRCGGHTASAIPMPAVGHGLVFTASGWKKDTLQAIALGKRGESVVWSLRRGVPYVPCPMLWGEEIYLLEDRSFFSCLGATDGAHRYLKHRLPGNLNFSASPVGAADRIYLLSEAGRTVVLQRGPEIKMLAINELDETFYASPAIVGDAIYLRGNKHLFCFAKPSR
;
A
#
# COMPACT_ATOMS: atom_id res chain seq x y z
N THR A 1 12.88 -18.07 -4.10
CA THR A 1 12.67 -17.93 -5.56
C THR A 1 13.20 -16.60 -6.03
N PRO A 2 14.10 -16.53 -7.01
CA PRO A 2 14.48 -15.28 -7.63
C PRO A 2 13.30 -14.67 -8.39
N VAL A 3 13.20 -13.34 -8.37
CA VAL A 3 12.16 -12.59 -9.10
C VAL A 3 12.82 -11.42 -9.82
N ASP A 4 12.69 -11.40 -11.13
CA ASP A 4 13.27 -10.34 -11.96
C ASP A 4 12.58 -8.99 -11.74
N GLY A 5 13.38 -7.92 -11.80
CA GLY A 5 12.90 -6.56 -11.66
C GLY A 5 12.60 -6.14 -10.24
N LYS A 6 12.01 -4.96 -10.10
CA LYS A 6 11.70 -4.32 -8.82
C LYS A 6 10.19 -4.23 -8.61
N GLY A 7 9.72 -4.62 -7.44
CA GLY A 7 8.32 -4.49 -7.03
C GLY A 7 8.23 -4.42 -5.51
N TRP A 8 7.54 -3.42 -4.99
CA TRP A 8 7.44 -3.13 -3.56
C TRP A 8 6.07 -3.49 -2.97
N GLY A 9 5.15 -3.93 -3.82
CA GLY A 9 3.84 -4.41 -3.39
C GLY A 9 3.94 -5.70 -2.56
N THR A 10 3.06 -5.83 -1.58
CA THR A 10 2.90 -7.06 -0.81
C THR A 10 2.47 -8.19 -1.73
N PRO A 11 3.06 -9.39 -1.63
CA PRO A 11 2.59 -10.56 -2.36
C PRO A 11 1.13 -10.88 -2.05
N ILE A 12 0.33 -11.17 -3.06
CA ILE A 12 -1.04 -11.69 -2.87
C ILE A 12 -1.03 -13.19 -3.06
N ILE A 13 -1.66 -13.90 -2.11
CA ILE A 13 -1.68 -15.35 -2.09
C ILE A 13 -3.13 -15.84 -2.10
N TRP A 14 -3.43 -16.72 -3.05
CA TRP A 14 -4.73 -17.38 -3.13
C TRP A 14 -4.55 -18.85 -3.52
N GLY A 15 -5.02 -19.74 -2.67
CA GLY A 15 -4.80 -21.18 -2.84
C GLY A 15 -3.31 -21.52 -2.93
N GLU A 16 -2.91 -22.12 -4.03
CA GLU A 16 -1.53 -22.51 -4.29
C GLU A 16 -0.75 -21.52 -5.18
N ARG A 17 -1.27 -20.29 -5.36
CA ARG A 17 -0.67 -19.28 -6.23
C ARG A 17 -0.25 -18.04 -5.44
N ILE A 18 0.90 -17.50 -5.82
CA ILE A 18 1.42 -16.22 -5.33
C ILE A 18 1.54 -15.28 -6.51
N PHE A 19 0.97 -14.09 -6.38
CA PHE A 19 1.02 -13.05 -7.42
C PHE A 19 1.84 -11.85 -6.96
N LEU A 20 2.64 -11.33 -7.88
CA LEU A 20 3.53 -10.17 -7.69
C LEU A 20 3.42 -9.23 -8.88
N LEU A 21 3.63 -7.93 -8.63
CA LEU A 21 3.91 -6.96 -9.67
C LEU A 21 5.41 -6.67 -9.72
N THR A 22 5.94 -6.46 -10.92
CA THR A 22 7.35 -6.12 -11.11
C THR A 22 7.55 -5.18 -12.29
N ALA A 23 8.57 -4.33 -12.20
CA ALA A 23 9.05 -3.49 -13.29
C ALA A 23 10.52 -3.83 -13.55
N ILE A 24 10.83 -4.20 -14.80
CA ILE A 24 12.14 -4.66 -15.23
C ILE A 24 12.72 -3.61 -16.18
N ALA A 25 13.87 -3.04 -15.81
CA ALA A 25 14.57 -2.11 -16.68
C ALA A 25 15.06 -2.81 -17.95
N LEU A 26 14.77 -2.23 -19.11
CA LEU A 26 15.17 -2.76 -20.40
C LEU A 26 16.42 -2.05 -20.92
N ASP A 27 17.32 -2.80 -21.49
CA ASP A 27 18.49 -2.26 -22.18
C ASP A 27 18.19 -2.02 -23.67
N LYS A 28 17.20 -1.12 -23.90
CA LYS A 28 16.82 -0.68 -25.25
C LYS A 28 16.53 0.82 -25.28
N LYS A 29 16.63 1.44 -26.45
CA LYS A 29 16.24 2.85 -26.63
C LYS A 29 14.73 2.94 -26.86
N MET A 30 14.07 3.84 -26.15
CA MET A 30 12.70 4.28 -26.40
C MET A 30 12.65 5.79 -26.38
N ALA A 31 11.69 6.37 -27.11
CA ALA A 31 11.48 7.81 -27.08
C ALA A 31 11.06 8.26 -25.68
N ILE A 32 11.69 9.31 -25.17
CA ILE A 32 11.26 9.97 -23.94
C ILE A 32 9.88 10.58 -24.22
N PRO A 33 8.89 10.37 -23.35
CA PRO A 33 7.58 10.98 -23.52
C PRO A 33 7.70 12.51 -23.61
N LYS A 34 7.11 13.10 -24.63
CA LYS A 34 7.10 14.58 -24.82
C LYS A 34 6.29 15.31 -23.73
N VAL A 35 5.50 14.58 -23.01
CA VAL A 35 4.64 15.10 -21.94
C VAL A 35 5.30 14.78 -20.61
N ILE A 36 6.24 15.62 -20.21
CA ILE A 36 6.43 15.86 -18.78
C ILE A 36 5.16 16.59 -18.36
N PRO A 37 4.35 16.03 -17.46
CA PRO A 37 3.12 16.68 -17.05
C PRO A 37 3.41 18.13 -16.63
N ALA A 38 2.63 19.10 -17.15
CA ALA A 38 2.72 20.50 -16.70
C ALA A 38 2.50 20.52 -15.19
N GLY A 39 3.35 21.16 -14.43
CA GLY A 39 3.34 21.12 -12.97
C GLY A 39 4.37 20.14 -12.39
N THR A 40 5.11 19.38 -13.21
CA THR A 40 6.35 18.79 -12.72
C THR A 40 7.26 19.93 -12.33
N PRO A 41 7.49 20.19 -11.03
CA PRO A 41 8.45 21.21 -10.63
C PRO A 41 9.77 20.89 -11.29
N ASN A 42 10.48 21.94 -11.72
CA ASN A 42 11.80 21.88 -12.29
C ASN A 42 12.53 20.59 -11.86
N ILE A 43 13.15 19.94 -12.83
CA ILE A 43 14.00 18.75 -12.75
C ILE A 43 15.19 18.91 -11.75
N ASN A 44 15.10 19.82 -10.81
CA ASN A 44 15.92 19.88 -9.63
C ASN A 44 15.43 18.77 -8.69
N LEU A 45 15.85 17.59 -9.04
CA LEU A 45 15.57 16.32 -8.41
C LEU A 45 15.63 16.45 -6.90
N HIS A 46 14.50 16.17 -6.25
CA HIS A 46 14.54 15.92 -4.82
C HIS A 46 15.64 14.87 -4.56
N PRO A 47 16.54 15.06 -3.57
CA PRO A 47 17.71 14.19 -3.38
C PRO A 47 17.38 12.69 -3.21
N GLN A 48 16.12 12.35 -3.01
CA GLN A 48 15.64 10.98 -2.87
C GLN A 48 14.99 10.41 -4.13
N VAL A 49 14.94 11.17 -5.22
CA VAL A 49 14.40 10.69 -6.51
C VAL A 49 15.47 9.96 -7.28
N ILE A 50 15.09 8.82 -7.82
CA ILE A 50 15.86 8.09 -8.83
C ILE A 50 15.25 8.41 -10.18
N ASP A 51 16.01 9.09 -11.00
CA ASP A 51 15.70 9.37 -12.38
C ASP A 51 16.18 8.19 -13.24
N SER A 52 15.29 7.28 -13.52
CA SER A 52 15.61 6.14 -14.36
C SER A 52 15.07 6.36 -15.76
N TRP A 53 15.87 6.98 -16.63
CA TRP A 53 15.59 7.12 -18.05
C TRP A 53 15.84 5.80 -18.82
N LYS A 54 15.46 4.69 -18.21
CA LYS A 54 15.43 3.37 -18.84
C LYS A 54 13.99 2.94 -19.08
N PRO A 55 13.69 2.42 -20.28
CA PRO A 55 12.40 1.78 -20.50
C PRO A 55 12.14 0.68 -19.49
N GLN A 56 10.91 0.55 -19.08
CA GLN A 56 10.46 -0.46 -18.14
C GLN A 56 9.55 -1.46 -18.84
N LYS A 57 9.72 -2.73 -18.52
CA LYS A 57 8.79 -3.80 -18.79
C LYS A 57 7.99 -4.06 -17.50
N PHE A 58 6.71 -3.78 -17.53
CA PHE A 58 5.77 -4.02 -16.44
C PHE A 58 5.21 -5.43 -16.57
N ALA A 59 5.24 -6.20 -15.49
CA ALA A 59 4.77 -7.57 -15.52
C ALA A 59 4.00 -7.99 -14.27
N ILE A 60 3.03 -8.87 -14.48
CA ILE A 60 2.38 -9.66 -13.44
C ILE A 60 3.04 -11.03 -13.42
N VAL A 61 3.44 -11.49 -12.25
CA VAL A 61 4.14 -12.75 -12.04
C VAL A 61 3.30 -13.66 -11.17
N CYS A 62 3.17 -14.92 -11.57
CA CYS A 62 2.54 -15.98 -10.79
C CYS A 62 3.57 -17.06 -10.44
N ILE A 63 3.63 -17.41 -9.16
CA ILE A 63 4.55 -18.40 -8.60
C ILE A 63 3.72 -19.48 -7.92
N ASP A 64 4.09 -20.73 -8.10
CA ASP A 64 3.53 -21.85 -7.36
C ASP A 64 3.94 -21.76 -5.89
N ARG A 65 2.98 -21.74 -4.99
CA ARG A 65 3.20 -21.52 -3.56
C ARG A 65 3.92 -22.69 -2.89
N ILE A 66 3.71 -23.91 -3.39
CA ILE A 66 4.25 -25.12 -2.76
C ILE A 66 5.71 -25.34 -3.19
N THR A 67 5.97 -25.17 -4.49
CA THR A 67 7.30 -25.47 -5.06
C THR A 67 8.19 -24.25 -5.21
N GLY A 68 7.63 -23.04 -5.13
CA GLY A 68 8.31 -21.79 -5.42
C GLY A 68 8.67 -21.60 -6.91
N LYS A 69 8.15 -22.44 -7.80
CA LYS A 69 8.43 -22.34 -9.23
C LYS A 69 7.62 -21.25 -9.91
N LEU A 70 8.22 -20.54 -10.84
CA LEU A 70 7.51 -19.62 -11.72
C LEU A 70 6.51 -20.42 -12.57
N LEU A 71 5.22 -20.08 -12.47
CA LEU A 71 4.17 -20.62 -13.32
C LEU A 71 4.06 -19.84 -14.63
N TRP A 72 3.98 -18.51 -14.52
CA TRP A 72 3.95 -17.60 -15.65
C TRP A 72 4.40 -16.18 -15.26
N SER A 73 4.81 -15.41 -16.26
CA SER A 73 5.10 -13.99 -16.15
C SER A 73 4.55 -13.29 -17.39
N GLN A 74 3.51 -12.46 -17.20
CA GLN A 74 2.86 -11.74 -18.29
C GLN A 74 3.35 -10.30 -18.35
N THR A 75 3.98 -9.95 -19.48
CA THR A 75 4.30 -8.55 -19.78
C THR A 75 3.02 -7.82 -20.13
N VAL A 76 2.61 -6.89 -19.30
CA VAL A 76 1.37 -6.13 -19.47
C VAL A 76 1.59 -4.84 -20.26
N HIS A 77 2.78 -4.23 -20.12
CA HIS A 77 3.14 -2.99 -20.79
C HIS A 77 4.65 -2.81 -20.87
N GLU A 78 5.11 -2.07 -21.87
CA GLU A 78 6.49 -1.57 -21.96
C GLU A 78 6.45 -0.08 -22.29
N ALA A 79 7.13 0.72 -21.49
CA ALA A 79 7.15 2.16 -21.66
C ALA A 79 8.41 2.80 -21.09
N MET A 80 8.73 3.98 -21.61
CA MET A 80 9.62 4.92 -20.94
C MET A 80 8.82 5.59 -19.82
N PRO A 81 9.28 5.58 -18.57
CA PRO A 81 8.65 6.33 -17.50
C PRO A 81 8.59 7.82 -17.82
N HIS A 82 7.50 8.49 -17.45
CA HIS A 82 7.31 9.91 -17.67
C HIS A 82 7.80 10.77 -16.49
N GLN A 83 8.12 10.12 -15.36
CA GLN A 83 8.71 10.73 -14.17
C GLN A 83 9.61 9.72 -13.45
N GLY A 84 10.39 10.18 -12.48
CA GLY A 84 11.19 9.34 -11.60
C GLY A 84 10.35 8.62 -10.53
N HIS A 85 11.04 8.09 -9.54
CA HIS A 85 10.42 7.53 -8.34
C HIS A 85 11.30 7.76 -7.11
N HIS A 86 10.71 7.75 -5.93
CA HIS A 86 11.46 7.78 -4.69
C HIS A 86 12.45 6.60 -4.62
N ARG A 87 13.64 6.80 -4.05
CA ARG A 87 14.67 5.74 -3.94
C ARG A 87 14.21 4.47 -3.23
N LYS A 88 13.21 4.59 -2.33
CA LYS A 88 12.54 3.48 -1.65
C LYS A 88 11.24 3.07 -2.35
N GLY A 89 10.94 3.62 -3.51
CA GLY A 89 9.82 3.31 -4.37
C GLY A 89 10.24 2.59 -5.64
N GLY A 90 9.32 2.43 -6.57
CA GLY A 90 9.56 1.83 -7.89
C GLY A 90 8.35 1.99 -8.79
N PHE A 91 8.49 1.56 -10.03
CA PHE A 91 7.40 1.62 -11.01
C PHE A 91 6.35 0.49 -10.85
N ALA A 92 6.53 -0.41 -9.87
CA ALA A 92 5.58 -1.45 -9.49
C ALA A 92 5.45 -1.50 -7.96
N SER A 93 5.06 -0.38 -7.35
CA SER A 93 4.92 -0.24 -5.90
C SER A 93 3.57 -0.71 -5.36
N ALA A 94 2.53 -0.75 -6.20
CA ALA A 94 1.21 -1.21 -5.80
C ALA A 94 1.19 -2.71 -5.51
N SER A 95 0.40 -3.12 -4.53
CA SER A 95 0.05 -4.53 -4.32
C SER A 95 -1.07 -4.91 -5.29
N PRO A 96 -1.02 -6.08 -5.95
CA PRO A 96 -2.15 -6.57 -6.71
C PRO A 96 -3.30 -6.97 -5.78
N VAL A 97 -4.50 -7.12 -6.33
CA VAL A 97 -5.66 -7.69 -5.62
C VAL A 97 -6.28 -8.83 -6.43
N THR A 98 -6.99 -9.74 -5.76
CA THR A 98 -7.64 -10.89 -6.41
C THR A 98 -9.02 -11.15 -5.84
N ASP A 99 -9.90 -11.71 -6.68
CA ASP A 99 -11.22 -12.23 -6.30
C ASP A 99 -11.26 -13.77 -6.23
N GLY A 100 -10.09 -14.42 -6.38
CA GLY A 100 -9.97 -15.87 -6.40
C GLY A 100 -10.11 -16.51 -7.79
N GLN A 101 -10.42 -15.72 -8.82
CA GLN A 101 -10.50 -16.14 -10.23
C GLN A 101 -9.60 -15.29 -11.12
N HIS A 102 -9.46 -14.00 -10.79
CA HIS A 102 -8.68 -13.01 -11.53
C HIS A 102 -7.69 -12.32 -10.63
N ILE A 103 -6.62 -11.86 -11.24
CA ILE A 103 -5.64 -10.95 -10.64
C ILE A 103 -5.73 -9.57 -11.30
N TYR A 104 -5.75 -8.53 -10.47
CA TYR A 104 -5.82 -7.14 -10.89
C TYR A 104 -4.50 -6.45 -10.50
N GLY A 105 -3.71 -6.13 -11.51
CA GLY A 105 -2.40 -5.46 -11.36
C GLY A 105 -2.49 -3.99 -11.76
N TYR A 106 -2.24 -3.07 -10.84
CA TYR A 106 -2.24 -1.64 -11.08
C TYR A 106 -0.81 -1.09 -11.13
N PHE A 107 -0.49 -0.39 -12.19
CA PHE A 107 0.82 0.22 -12.42
C PHE A 107 0.71 1.75 -12.60
N GLY A 108 -0.20 2.37 -11.85
CA GLY A 108 -0.43 3.81 -11.91
C GLY A 108 -0.82 4.28 -13.32
N SER A 109 -0.14 5.28 -13.81
CA SER A 109 -0.31 5.83 -15.17
C SER A 109 -0.18 4.79 -16.29
N PHE A 110 0.51 3.67 -16.03
CA PHE A 110 0.72 2.61 -17.03
C PHE A 110 -0.45 1.64 -17.11
N GLY A 111 -1.46 1.79 -16.26
CA GLY A 111 -2.74 1.10 -16.37
C GLY A 111 -3.06 0.10 -15.28
N LEU A 112 -4.32 -0.35 -15.32
CA LEU A 112 -4.86 -1.47 -14.55
C LEU A 112 -5.14 -2.63 -15.50
N TYR A 113 -4.69 -3.81 -15.13
CA TYR A 113 -4.76 -5.02 -15.97
C TYR A 113 -5.42 -6.14 -15.21
N CYS A 114 -6.34 -6.84 -15.88
CA CYS A 114 -6.99 -8.04 -15.39
C CYS A 114 -6.51 -9.27 -16.18
N TYR A 115 -6.09 -10.28 -15.45
CA TYR A 115 -5.71 -11.60 -15.98
C TYR A 115 -6.41 -12.69 -15.18
N ASP A 116 -6.71 -13.83 -15.81
CA ASP A 116 -7.12 -15.00 -15.04
C ASP A 116 -5.92 -15.69 -14.37
N PHE A 117 -6.17 -16.70 -13.58
CA PHE A 117 -5.13 -17.40 -12.84
C PHE A 117 -4.19 -18.23 -13.74
N GLU A 118 -4.59 -18.53 -14.96
CA GLU A 118 -3.77 -19.20 -15.99
C GLU A 118 -2.89 -18.21 -16.76
N GLY A 119 -3.00 -16.89 -16.45
CA GLY A 119 -2.23 -15.84 -17.10
C GLY A 119 -2.80 -15.41 -18.45
N ARG A 120 -4.08 -15.69 -18.73
CA ARG A 120 -4.77 -15.20 -19.94
C ARG A 120 -5.31 -13.80 -19.68
N PHE A 121 -5.07 -12.91 -20.64
CA PHE A 121 -5.55 -11.53 -20.58
C PHE A 121 -7.09 -11.49 -20.64
N VAL A 122 -7.69 -10.65 -19.78
CA VAL A 122 -9.13 -10.43 -19.74
C VAL A 122 -9.47 -9.02 -20.22
N TRP A 123 -8.99 -7.99 -19.52
CA TRP A 123 -9.17 -6.60 -19.89
C TRP A 123 -8.08 -5.69 -19.32
N LYS A 124 -8.04 -4.44 -19.84
CA LYS A 124 -7.18 -3.38 -19.30
C LYS A 124 -7.91 -2.05 -19.29
N LYS A 125 -7.58 -1.20 -18.31
CA LYS A 125 -7.98 0.21 -18.24
C LYS A 125 -6.76 1.10 -18.25
N LYS A 126 -6.77 2.11 -19.12
CA LYS A 126 -5.73 3.13 -19.18
C LYS A 126 -6.01 4.24 -18.18
N PHE A 127 -4.97 4.88 -17.71
CA PHE A 127 -5.01 6.10 -16.90
C PHE A 127 -4.18 7.19 -17.58
N GLU A 128 -4.53 8.45 -17.33
CA GLU A 128 -3.70 9.57 -17.76
C GLU A 128 -2.40 9.63 -16.97
N PRO A 129 -1.30 10.12 -17.58
CA PRO A 129 -0.03 10.31 -16.87
C PRO A 129 -0.21 11.19 -15.64
N GLN A 130 0.15 10.65 -14.48
CA GLN A 130 0.06 11.31 -13.18
C GLN A 130 1.34 12.13 -12.93
N ALA A 131 1.18 13.37 -12.45
CA ALA A 131 2.29 14.18 -11.98
C ALA A 131 2.30 14.13 -10.46
N MET A 132 3.33 13.51 -9.88
CA MET A 132 3.49 13.41 -8.43
C MET A 132 4.44 14.49 -7.91
N GLU A 133 4.19 14.93 -6.66
CA GLU A 133 5.07 15.88 -5.95
C GLU A 133 6.53 15.45 -6.12
N ASP A 134 7.38 16.40 -6.51
CA ASP A 134 8.83 16.21 -6.69
C ASP A 134 9.25 14.98 -7.52
N SER A 135 8.37 14.46 -8.40
CA SER A 135 8.61 13.22 -9.16
C SER A 135 8.86 11.98 -8.28
N LEU A 136 8.28 11.93 -7.08
CA LEU A 136 8.46 10.83 -6.13
C LEU A 136 7.80 9.50 -6.56
N GLY A 137 7.09 9.52 -7.69
CA GLY A 137 6.45 8.33 -8.28
C GLY A 137 5.11 7.99 -7.66
N GLU A 138 4.45 6.99 -8.21
CA GLU A 138 3.11 6.55 -7.86
C GLU A 138 3.15 5.34 -6.92
N GLY A 139 2.19 5.19 -5.99
CA GLY A 139 2.29 4.13 -4.98
C GLY A 139 0.97 3.62 -4.39
N SER A 140 -0.17 4.21 -4.76
CA SER A 140 -1.48 3.71 -4.29
C SER A 140 -1.79 2.32 -4.85
N SER A 141 -2.37 1.44 -4.03
CA SER A 141 -2.85 0.13 -4.46
C SER A 141 -4.36 0.15 -4.71
N PRO A 142 -4.91 -0.72 -5.56
CA PRO A 142 -6.35 -0.88 -5.68
C PRO A 142 -6.95 -1.50 -4.43
N ALA A 143 -8.23 -1.21 -4.14
CA ALA A 143 -9.03 -1.97 -3.20
C ALA A 143 -10.14 -2.70 -3.97
N LEU A 144 -10.50 -3.92 -3.51
CA LEU A 144 -11.52 -4.75 -4.14
C LEU A 144 -12.56 -5.17 -3.10
N PHE A 145 -13.83 -5.00 -3.43
CA PHE A 145 -14.94 -5.53 -2.65
C PHE A 145 -16.10 -5.93 -3.58
N GLY A 146 -16.52 -7.19 -3.48
CA GLY A 146 -17.56 -7.72 -4.37
C GLY A 146 -17.15 -7.63 -5.84
N ASP A 147 -17.91 -6.87 -6.61
CA ASP A 147 -17.64 -6.64 -8.04
C ASP A 147 -16.97 -5.28 -8.31
N THR A 148 -16.60 -4.53 -7.27
CA THR A 148 -16.09 -3.17 -7.41
C THR A 148 -14.61 -3.07 -7.02
N LEU A 149 -13.80 -2.59 -7.96
CA LEU A 149 -12.43 -2.11 -7.73
C LEU A 149 -12.47 -0.60 -7.47
N VAL A 150 -11.69 -0.13 -6.51
CA VAL A 150 -11.53 1.31 -6.23
C VAL A 150 -10.08 1.71 -6.37
N ILE A 151 -9.83 2.75 -7.16
CA ILE A 151 -8.51 3.35 -7.38
C ILE A 151 -8.53 4.80 -6.90
N VAL A 152 -7.51 5.21 -6.19
CA VAL A 152 -7.25 6.61 -5.84
C VAL A 152 -6.13 7.14 -6.72
N VAL A 153 -6.37 8.31 -7.30
CA VAL A 153 -5.42 9.03 -8.13
C VAL A 153 -5.30 10.44 -7.55
N ASP A 154 -4.43 10.62 -6.58
CA ASP A 154 -4.13 11.92 -5.96
C ASP A 154 -2.79 12.44 -6.52
N THR A 155 -2.82 13.55 -7.24
CA THR A 155 -1.69 14.08 -8.02
C THR A 155 -1.60 15.61 -7.93
N GLU A 156 -0.52 16.19 -8.46
CA GLU A 156 -0.38 17.64 -8.59
C GLU A 156 -1.26 18.26 -9.69
N ARG A 157 -2.09 17.45 -10.36
CA ARG A 157 -3.00 17.91 -11.41
C ARG A 157 -4.46 17.76 -10.99
N GLN A 158 -5.11 16.74 -11.51
CA GLN A 158 -6.52 16.42 -11.25
C GLN A 158 -6.59 15.17 -10.38
N SER A 159 -6.88 15.35 -9.12
CA SER A 159 -7.07 14.25 -8.18
C SER A 159 -8.50 13.72 -8.24
N TYR A 160 -8.65 12.42 -8.11
CA TYR A 160 -9.95 11.76 -8.11
C TYR A 160 -9.89 10.37 -7.44
N VAL A 161 -11.06 9.86 -7.10
CA VAL A 161 -11.28 8.45 -6.77
C VAL A 161 -12.25 7.88 -7.79
N VAL A 162 -11.99 6.65 -8.25
CA VAL A 162 -12.81 5.98 -9.26
C VAL A 162 -13.15 4.56 -8.84
N ALA A 163 -14.41 4.17 -9.01
CA ALA A 163 -14.87 2.80 -8.92
C ALA A 163 -15.03 2.18 -10.30
N ILE A 164 -14.62 0.94 -10.42
CA ILE A 164 -14.51 0.21 -11.69
C ILE A 164 -15.16 -1.16 -11.49
N ASP A 165 -16.01 -1.57 -12.45
CA ASP A 165 -16.51 -2.94 -12.50
C ASP A 165 -15.35 -3.91 -12.77
N LYS A 166 -15.15 -4.88 -11.89
CA LYS A 166 -14.02 -5.80 -11.98
C LYS A 166 -14.10 -6.76 -13.17
N ARG A 167 -15.29 -6.97 -13.76
CA ARG A 167 -15.50 -7.90 -14.88
C ARG A 167 -15.17 -7.28 -16.22
N SER A 168 -15.53 -5.99 -16.37
CA SER A 168 -15.38 -5.26 -17.64
C SER A 168 -14.23 -4.26 -17.67
N GLY A 169 -13.79 -3.76 -16.50
CA GLY A 169 -12.87 -2.62 -16.40
C GLY A 169 -13.55 -1.26 -16.65
N GLU A 170 -14.88 -1.23 -16.81
CA GLU A 170 -15.63 -0.01 -17.03
C GLU A 170 -15.81 0.79 -15.74
N GLU A 171 -15.91 2.11 -15.88
CA GLU A 171 -16.13 3.02 -14.77
C GLU A 171 -17.58 2.92 -14.28
N ILE A 172 -17.76 2.70 -12.97
CA ILE A 172 -19.08 2.75 -12.31
C ILE A 172 -19.38 4.20 -11.90
N TRP A 173 -18.42 4.83 -11.23
CA TRP A 173 -18.48 6.22 -10.85
C TRP A 173 -17.07 6.80 -10.66
N LYS A 174 -16.97 8.13 -10.74
CA LYS A 174 -15.75 8.89 -10.48
C LYS A 174 -16.09 10.14 -9.70
N GLN A 175 -15.28 10.46 -8.68
CA GLN A 175 -15.42 11.66 -7.86
C GLN A 175 -14.10 12.43 -7.83
N ASP A 176 -14.17 13.70 -8.21
CA ASP A 176 -13.03 14.60 -8.11
C ASP A 176 -12.67 14.88 -6.64
N ARG A 177 -11.40 15.10 -6.41
CA ARG A 177 -10.83 15.38 -5.09
C ARG A 177 -9.97 16.63 -5.17
N ASP A 178 -10.09 17.51 -4.19
CA ASP A 178 -9.23 18.71 -4.00
C ASP A 178 -8.01 18.32 -3.13
N GLU A 179 -7.24 17.37 -3.62
CA GLU A 179 -6.01 16.89 -2.98
C GLU A 179 -4.81 17.14 -3.89
N THR A 180 -3.64 17.22 -3.31
CA THR A 180 -2.35 17.08 -4.00
C THR A 180 -1.87 15.65 -3.87
N SER A 181 -0.62 15.37 -4.21
CA SER A 181 -0.07 14.02 -4.18
C SER A 181 -0.24 13.34 -2.83
N ASN A 182 -0.88 12.17 -2.86
CA ASN A 182 -0.98 11.22 -1.77
C ASN A 182 -0.70 9.81 -2.32
N TRP A 183 -0.26 8.92 -1.45
CA TRP A 183 0.09 7.53 -1.82
C TRP A 183 -0.78 6.50 -1.10
N THR A 184 -1.86 6.95 -0.50
CA THR A 184 -2.75 6.12 0.31
C THR A 184 -3.52 5.11 -0.53
N THR A 185 -3.68 3.90 0.01
CA THR A 185 -4.61 2.90 -0.52
C THR A 185 -5.99 3.11 0.10
N PRO A 186 -7.10 3.05 -0.68
CA PRO A 186 -8.44 3.17 -0.13
C PRO A 186 -8.80 1.97 0.75
N CYS A 187 -9.57 2.20 1.82
CA CYS A 187 -10.09 1.15 2.69
C CYS A 187 -11.60 1.01 2.52
N ILE A 188 -12.06 -0.19 2.14
CA ILE A 188 -13.49 -0.49 1.97
C ILE A 188 -13.99 -1.21 3.23
N PHE A 189 -15.12 -0.76 3.77
CA PHE A 189 -15.73 -1.33 4.97
C PHE A 189 -17.26 -1.20 4.94
N THR A 190 -17.92 -1.88 5.88
CA THR A 190 -19.37 -1.78 6.08
C THR A 190 -19.64 -1.17 7.45
N HIS A 191 -20.47 -0.12 7.49
CA HIS A 191 -20.95 0.48 8.73
C HIS A 191 -22.45 0.74 8.64
N ALA A 192 -23.20 0.34 9.68
CA ALA A 192 -24.66 0.47 9.72
C ALA A 192 -25.39 0.00 8.45
N GLY A 193 -24.95 -1.12 7.88
CA GLY A 193 -25.51 -1.71 6.65
C GLY A 193 -25.10 -1.01 5.34
N ARG A 194 -24.41 0.13 5.39
CA ARG A 194 -23.92 0.86 4.21
C ARG A 194 -22.44 0.52 3.94
N ARG A 195 -22.13 0.16 2.71
CA ARG A 195 -20.73 -0.05 2.27
C ARG A 195 -20.10 1.27 1.90
N GLN A 196 -18.94 1.53 2.45
CA GLN A 196 -18.21 2.78 2.29
C GLN A 196 -16.79 2.52 1.86
N VAL A 197 -16.21 3.48 1.16
CA VAL A 197 -14.78 3.54 0.89
C VAL A 197 -14.20 4.81 1.51
N VAL A 198 -13.27 4.66 2.44
CA VAL A 198 -12.58 5.78 3.05
C VAL A 198 -11.21 5.96 2.41
N VAL A 199 -10.88 7.20 2.09
CA VAL A 199 -9.61 7.61 1.50
C VAL A 199 -8.95 8.66 2.39
N ASN A 200 -7.71 8.38 2.77
CA ASN A 200 -6.88 9.32 3.51
C ASN A 200 -6.42 10.48 2.60
N GLY A 201 -5.89 11.55 3.16
CA GLY A 201 -5.41 12.74 2.47
C GLY A 201 -5.35 13.91 3.43
N LYS A 202 -5.08 15.12 2.95
CA LYS A 202 -5.22 16.35 3.75
C LYS A 202 -6.62 16.45 4.35
N THR A 203 -7.61 16.01 3.59
CA THR A 203 -8.99 15.79 4.05
C THR A 203 -9.35 14.32 3.87
N VAL A 204 -9.61 13.62 4.96
CA VAL A 204 -10.16 12.26 4.92
C VAL A 204 -11.58 12.32 4.39
N ARG A 205 -11.92 11.50 3.41
CA ARG A 205 -13.27 11.42 2.83
C ARG A 205 -13.76 9.99 2.78
N SER A 206 -15.04 9.81 3.07
CA SER A 206 -15.72 8.53 2.88
C SER A 206 -16.82 8.68 1.83
N TYR A 207 -16.85 7.75 0.90
CA TYR A 207 -17.80 7.71 -0.20
C TYR A 207 -18.66 6.44 -0.10
N ASP A 208 -19.88 6.51 -0.60
CA ASP A 208 -20.69 5.33 -0.82
C ASP A 208 -20.07 4.47 -1.91
N LEU A 209 -19.88 3.17 -1.64
CA LEU A 209 -19.20 2.29 -2.58
C LEU A 209 -19.98 2.08 -3.88
N ALA A 210 -21.33 2.11 -3.83
CA ALA A 210 -22.16 1.86 -5.01
C ALA A 210 -22.35 3.10 -5.89
N THR A 211 -22.43 4.30 -5.27
CA THR A 211 -22.81 5.53 -5.98
C THR A 211 -21.70 6.57 -6.11
N GLY A 212 -20.67 6.47 -5.28
CA GLY A 212 -19.63 7.49 -5.17
C GLY A 212 -20.04 8.73 -4.38
N GLU A 213 -21.27 8.79 -3.86
CA GLU A 213 -21.74 9.91 -3.06
C GLU A 213 -20.84 10.13 -1.84
N LEU A 214 -20.44 11.38 -1.60
CA LEU A 214 -19.69 11.74 -0.39
C LEU A 214 -20.60 11.60 0.84
N ILE A 215 -20.22 10.71 1.76
CA ILE A 215 -20.96 10.48 2.99
C ILE A 215 -20.50 11.44 4.08
N TRP A 216 -19.20 11.57 4.25
CA TRP A 216 -18.59 12.48 5.23
C TRP A 216 -17.16 12.84 4.86
N ARG A 217 -16.64 13.89 5.47
CA ARG A 217 -15.25 14.33 5.38
C ARG A 217 -14.75 14.81 6.74
N CYS A 218 -13.45 14.67 6.99
CA CYS A 218 -12.79 15.15 8.19
C CYS A 218 -11.40 15.72 7.81
N GLY A 219 -11.14 16.95 8.23
CA GLY A 219 -9.84 17.59 8.00
C GLY A 219 -8.85 17.33 9.13
N GLY A 220 -7.70 17.99 9.06
CA GLY A 220 -6.71 18.03 10.16
C GLY A 220 -5.41 17.30 9.89
N HIS A 221 -5.27 16.66 8.75
CA HIS A 221 -4.01 16.11 8.25
C HIS A 221 -3.23 17.10 7.39
N THR A 222 -2.03 16.71 7.02
CA THR A 222 -1.21 17.37 5.99
C THR A 222 -1.34 16.61 4.67
N ALA A 223 -0.93 17.22 3.56
CA ALA A 223 -0.74 16.54 2.29
C ALA A 223 0.32 15.42 2.41
N SER A 224 0.49 14.66 1.34
CA SER A 224 1.45 13.56 1.23
C SER A 224 1.15 12.40 2.19
N ALA A 225 -0.15 12.07 2.36
CA ALA A 225 -0.58 10.94 3.17
C ALA A 225 -0.22 9.61 2.49
N ILE A 226 0.43 8.70 3.22
CA ILE A 226 0.83 7.37 2.74
C ILE A 226 0.00 6.26 3.41
N PRO A 227 -0.18 6.25 4.75
CA PRO A 227 -0.82 5.13 5.42
C PRO A 227 -2.27 4.93 4.97
N MET A 228 -2.61 3.67 4.71
CA MET A 228 -4.00 3.26 4.51
C MET A 228 -4.79 3.43 5.82
N PRO A 229 -6.04 3.88 5.77
CA PRO A 229 -6.92 3.90 6.94
C PRO A 229 -7.14 2.51 7.52
N ALA A 230 -7.21 2.40 8.86
CA ALA A 230 -7.72 1.23 9.55
C ALA A 230 -9.14 1.51 10.07
N VAL A 231 -10.00 0.47 10.13
CA VAL A 231 -11.41 0.63 10.55
C VAL A 231 -11.79 -0.45 11.55
N GLY A 232 -12.40 -0.04 12.67
CA GLY A 232 -12.94 -0.93 13.69
C GLY A 232 -13.52 -0.17 14.87
N HIS A 233 -14.25 -0.82 15.74
CA HIS A 233 -14.89 -0.23 16.92
C HIS A 233 -15.77 1.00 16.62
N GLY A 234 -16.37 1.08 15.43
CA GLY A 234 -17.10 2.27 15.01
C GLY A 234 -16.22 3.50 14.72
N LEU A 235 -14.93 3.31 14.55
CA LEU A 235 -13.94 4.35 14.29
C LEU A 235 -13.18 4.10 12.98
N VAL A 236 -12.72 5.20 12.37
CA VAL A 236 -11.72 5.20 11.29
C VAL A 236 -10.44 5.81 11.84
N PHE A 237 -9.33 5.10 11.71
CA PHE A 237 -8.02 5.56 12.12
C PHE A 237 -7.23 5.99 10.88
N THR A 238 -6.78 7.24 10.86
CA THR A 238 -6.01 7.80 9.76
C THR A 238 -4.75 8.46 10.28
N ALA A 239 -3.65 8.32 9.54
CA ALA A 239 -2.36 8.86 9.92
C ALA A 239 -1.77 9.74 8.81
N SER A 240 -1.06 10.80 9.20
CA SER A 240 -0.21 11.62 8.34
C SER A 240 1.02 12.03 9.13
N GLY A 241 2.18 11.51 8.76
CA GLY A 241 3.46 11.74 9.46
C GLY A 241 4.39 12.74 8.76
N TRP A 242 3.94 13.45 7.71
CA TRP A 242 4.74 14.42 6.98
C TRP A 242 4.52 15.84 7.50
N LYS A 243 5.57 16.54 7.87
CA LYS A 243 5.58 17.92 8.42
C LYS A 243 4.82 18.11 9.74
N LYS A 244 3.79 17.34 10.01
CA LYS A 244 3.00 17.40 11.22
C LYS A 244 2.40 16.02 11.51
N ASP A 245 2.99 15.34 12.46
CA ASP A 245 2.52 14.04 12.90
C ASP A 245 1.09 14.14 13.42
N THR A 246 0.19 13.39 12.85
CA THR A 246 -1.20 13.33 13.30
C THR A 246 -1.78 11.95 13.01
N LEU A 247 -2.24 11.27 14.08
CA LEU A 247 -3.15 10.14 14.00
C LEU A 247 -4.50 10.61 14.55
N GLN A 248 -5.57 10.32 13.84
CA GLN A 248 -6.94 10.65 14.28
C GLN A 248 -7.76 9.36 14.33
N ALA A 249 -8.54 9.22 15.40
CA ALA A 249 -9.66 8.28 15.49
C ALA A 249 -10.95 9.04 15.24
N ILE A 250 -11.59 8.80 14.12
CA ILE A 250 -12.76 9.52 13.61
C ILE A 250 -13.98 8.64 13.85
N ALA A 251 -15.00 9.14 14.57
CA ALA A 251 -16.22 8.38 14.84
C ALA A 251 -17.05 8.17 13.56
N LEU A 252 -17.45 6.94 13.33
CA LEU A 252 -18.46 6.56 12.34
C LEU A 252 -19.84 6.76 12.97
N GLY A 253 -20.41 7.94 12.89
CA GLY A 253 -21.67 8.27 13.52
C GLY A 253 -22.60 9.09 12.63
N LYS A 254 -23.70 9.55 13.21
CA LYS A 254 -24.83 10.16 12.52
C LYS A 254 -24.50 11.42 11.70
N ARG A 255 -23.32 12.00 11.83
CA ARG A 255 -22.83 13.17 11.05
C ARG A 255 -21.33 13.20 10.87
N GLY A 256 -20.63 12.08 11.04
CA GLY A 256 -19.32 11.75 10.44
C GLY A 256 -18.09 12.62 10.72
N GLU A 257 -18.07 13.50 11.70
CA GLU A 257 -17.01 14.51 11.73
C GLU A 257 -16.39 14.75 13.12
N SER A 258 -16.60 13.85 14.08
CA SER A 258 -15.99 14.01 15.39
C SER A 258 -14.74 13.16 15.53
N VAL A 259 -13.59 13.82 15.64
CA VAL A 259 -12.36 13.18 16.11
C VAL A 259 -12.58 12.86 17.60
N VAL A 260 -12.63 11.57 17.94
CA VAL A 260 -12.81 11.10 19.32
C VAL A 260 -11.53 11.33 20.10
N TRP A 261 -10.39 10.98 19.51
CA TRP A 261 -9.08 11.26 20.06
C TRP A 261 -8.05 11.43 18.93
N SER A 262 -6.93 12.03 19.25
CA SER A 262 -5.82 12.21 18.31
C SER A 262 -4.47 12.10 19.00
N LEU A 263 -3.48 11.64 18.25
CA LEU A 263 -2.07 11.55 18.65
C LEU A 263 -1.24 12.47 17.75
N ARG A 264 -0.28 13.22 18.33
CA ARG A 264 0.59 14.16 17.60
C ARG A 264 2.07 13.87 17.78
N ARG A 265 2.40 12.66 18.22
CA ARG A 265 3.77 12.21 18.41
C ARG A 265 3.85 10.70 18.35
N GLY A 266 4.81 10.15 17.62
CA GLY A 266 4.92 8.70 17.48
C GLY A 266 3.97 8.15 16.41
N VAL A 267 3.68 8.97 15.39
CA VAL A 267 2.79 8.62 14.29
C VAL A 267 3.63 8.13 13.11
N PRO A 268 3.26 7.00 12.49
CA PRO A 268 3.95 6.52 11.29
C PRO A 268 3.75 7.46 10.10
N TYR A 269 4.78 7.58 9.26
CA TYR A 269 4.69 8.28 7.98
C TYR A 269 4.41 7.31 6.83
N VAL A 270 5.16 6.22 6.73
CA VAL A 270 5.01 5.21 5.67
C VAL A 270 4.23 3.97 6.13
N PRO A 271 4.58 3.30 7.26
CA PRO A 271 3.85 2.11 7.69
C PRO A 271 2.39 2.42 8.07
N CYS A 272 1.48 1.52 7.74
CA CYS A 272 0.08 1.66 8.13
C CYS A 272 -0.13 1.34 9.61
N PRO A 273 -1.04 2.05 10.31
CA PRO A 273 -1.53 1.63 11.62
C PRO A 273 -2.16 0.25 11.55
N MET A 274 -1.88 -0.61 12.52
CA MET A 274 -2.47 -1.94 12.61
C MET A 274 -3.45 -2.00 13.78
N LEU A 275 -4.75 -2.12 13.47
CA LEU A 275 -5.79 -2.37 14.46
C LEU A 275 -5.90 -3.89 14.70
N TRP A 276 -5.77 -4.31 15.95
CA TRP A 276 -5.91 -5.71 16.32
C TRP A 276 -6.52 -5.89 17.72
N GLY A 277 -7.76 -6.37 17.77
CA GLY A 277 -8.56 -6.41 19.00
C GLY A 277 -8.82 -5.01 19.54
N GLU A 278 -8.56 -4.78 20.80
CA GLU A 278 -8.77 -3.49 21.46
C GLU A 278 -7.60 -2.51 21.31
N GLU A 279 -6.53 -2.89 20.63
CA GLU A 279 -5.32 -2.10 20.48
C GLU A 279 -5.11 -1.62 19.04
N ILE A 280 -4.53 -0.42 18.92
CA ILE A 280 -3.92 0.07 17.69
C ILE A 280 -2.40 0.15 17.86
N TYR A 281 -1.69 -0.45 16.92
CA TYR A 281 -0.23 -0.54 16.91
C TYR A 281 0.34 0.38 15.83
N LEU A 282 1.36 1.16 16.19
CA LEU A 282 1.99 2.15 15.35
C LEU A 282 3.49 1.87 15.24
N LEU A 283 3.98 1.66 14.02
CA LEU A 283 5.39 1.51 13.72
C LEU A 283 5.87 2.78 13.02
N GLU A 284 6.73 3.56 13.67
CA GLU A 284 7.37 4.69 13.01
C GLU A 284 8.42 4.22 12.00
N ASP A 285 8.74 5.05 11.02
CA ASP A 285 9.76 4.75 9.99
C ASP A 285 11.16 4.49 10.58
N ARG A 286 11.37 4.85 11.83
CA ARG A 286 12.63 4.68 12.58
C ARG A 286 12.37 3.98 13.90
N SER A 287 12.81 2.78 14.07
CA SER A 287 12.96 1.98 15.31
C SER A 287 12.04 2.29 16.52
N PHE A 288 10.88 2.94 16.32
CA PHE A 288 9.94 3.20 17.42
C PHE A 288 8.62 2.51 17.17
N PHE A 289 8.10 1.91 18.23
CA PHE A 289 6.83 1.18 18.19
C PHE A 289 5.94 1.62 19.35
N SER A 290 4.65 1.78 19.08
CA SER A 290 3.67 2.24 20.06
C SER A 290 2.43 1.35 20.04
N CYS A 291 1.75 1.26 21.18
CA CYS A 291 0.47 0.60 21.35
C CYS A 291 -0.45 1.49 22.15
N LEU A 292 -1.66 1.73 21.62
CA LEU A 292 -2.69 2.52 22.29
C LEU A 292 -4.00 1.72 22.31
N GLY A 293 -4.88 2.07 23.26
CA GLY A 293 -6.27 1.64 23.20
C GLY A 293 -6.95 2.23 21.97
N ALA A 294 -7.64 1.39 21.20
CA ALA A 294 -8.27 1.83 19.95
C ALA A 294 -9.41 2.83 20.20
N THR A 295 -10.22 2.62 21.24
CA THR A 295 -11.41 3.43 21.51
C THR A 295 -11.12 4.74 22.26
N ASP A 296 -10.10 4.75 23.12
CA ASP A 296 -9.81 5.86 24.04
C ASP A 296 -8.46 6.56 23.77
N GLY A 297 -7.61 5.97 22.91
CA GLY A 297 -6.26 6.48 22.65
C GLY A 297 -5.31 6.37 23.85
N ALA A 298 -5.70 5.65 24.92
CA ALA A 298 -4.88 5.48 26.10
C ALA A 298 -3.60 4.71 25.76
N HIS A 299 -2.46 5.27 26.17
CA HIS A 299 -1.17 4.66 25.87
C HIS A 299 -0.98 3.39 26.70
N ARG A 300 -0.74 2.26 26.03
CA ARG A 300 -0.18 1.06 26.66
C ARG A 300 1.34 1.23 26.76
N TYR A 301 1.98 1.58 25.64
CA TYR A 301 3.34 2.10 25.55
C TYR A 301 3.46 3.04 24.37
N LEU A 302 4.28 4.09 24.49
CA LEU A 302 4.48 5.09 23.47
C LEU A 302 5.96 5.24 23.15
N LYS A 303 6.30 5.17 21.85
CA LYS A 303 7.67 5.33 21.33
C LYS A 303 8.70 4.40 22.02
N HIS A 304 8.32 3.15 22.24
CA HIS A 304 9.27 2.15 22.67
C HIS A 304 10.32 1.93 21.58
N ARG A 305 11.58 2.06 21.93
CA ARG A 305 12.69 1.90 20.99
C ARG A 305 12.98 0.43 20.73
N LEU A 306 12.83 0.00 19.49
CA LEU A 306 13.24 -1.32 19.04
C LEU A 306 14.76 -1.45 18.97
N PRO A 307 15.34 -2.66 19.13
CA PRO A 307 16.78 -2.88 19.06
C PRO A 307 17.37 -2.50 17.70
N GLY A 308 18.51 -1.81 17.73
CA GLY A 308 19.22 -1.36 16.53
C GLY A 308 18.68 -0.05 15.96
N ASN A 309 19.33 0.45 14.93
CA ASN A 309 18.90 1.62 14.18
C ASN A 309 18.22 1.15 12.89
N LEU A 310 16.98 0.69 13.02
CA LEU A 310 16.21 0.10 11.93
C LEU A 310 15.37 1.17 11.23
N ASN A 311 15.23 1.04 9.92
CA ASN A 311 14.26 1.79 9.14
C ASN A 311 13.16 0.85 8.65
N PHE A 312 11.94 1.35 8.59
CA PHE A 312 10.77 0.59 8.20
C PHE A 312 9.97 1.31 7.10
N SER A 313 9.68 0.60 6.04
CA SER A 313 8.67 0.98 5.03
C SER A 313 7.51 -0.01 5.06
N ALA A 314 7.78 -1.27 5.42
CA ALA A 314 6.78 -2.31 5.60
C ALA A 314 5.88 -2.01 6.80
N SER A 315 4.59 -2.25 6.66
CA SER A 315 3.61 -2.16 7.75
C SER A 315 3.75 -3.34 8.71
N PRO A 316 3.40 -3.18 10.00
CA PRO A 316 3.32 -4.30 10.93
C PRO A 316 2.28 -5.30 10.46
N VAL A 317 2.55 -6.59 10.64
CA VAL A 317 1.62 -7.68 10.31
C VAL A 317 1.42 -8.57 11.52
N GLY A 318 0.14 -8.85 11.84
CA GLY A 318 -0.24 -9.67 12.99
C GLY A 318 -0.71 -11.07 12.58
N ALA A 319 -0.21 -12.12 13.26
CA ALA A 319 -0.71 -13.48 13.14
C ALA A 319 -0.36 -14.30 14.39
N ALA A 320 -1.28 -15.18 14.84
CA ALA A 320 -1.06 -16.13 15.95
C ALA A 320 -0.47 -15.43 17.22
N ASP A 321 -1.09 -14.30 17.63
CA ASP A 321 -0.68 -13.44 18.75
C ASP A 321 0.76 -12.91 18.66
N ARG A 322 1.31 -12.82 17.45
CA ARG A 322 2.63 -12.24 17.17
C ARG A 322 2.51 -11.08 16.18
N ILE A 323 3.33 -10.07 16.38
CA ILE A 323 3.48 -8.92 15.49
C ILE A 323 4.84 -9.00 14.84
N TYR A 324 4.86 -8.97 13.52
CA TYR A 324 6.06 -9.05 12.70
C TYR A 324 6.38 -7.67 12.14
N LEU A 325 7.58 -7.18 12.42
CA LEU A 325 8.08 -5.87 12.01
C LEU A 325 9.30 -6.09 11.12
N LEU A 326 9.13 -6.03 9.81
CA LEU A 326 10.18 -6.26 8.82
C LEU A 326 10.88 -4.94 8.48
N SER A 327 12.17 -4.82 8.80
CA SER A 327 12.97 -3.65 8.47
C SER A 327 13.49 -3.68 7.04
N GLU A 328 13.86 -2.51 6.52
CA GLU A 328 14.46 -2.36 5.19
C GLU A 328 15.75 -3.16 5.02
N ALA A 329 16.51 -3.34 6.09
CA ALA A 329 17.78 -4.11 6.11
C ALA A 329 17.59 -5.61 6.33
N GLY A 330 16.35 -6.15 6.21
CA GLY A 330 16.10 -7.58 6.33
C GLY A 330 15.99 -8.12 7.76
N ARG A 331 16.00 -7.23 8.75
CA ARG A 331 15.80 -7.66 10.15
C ARG A 331 14.31 -7.67 10.47
N THR A 332 13.80 -8.81 10.91
CA THR A 332 12.41 -8.98 11.36
C THR A 332 12.37 -9.07 12.87
N VAL A 333 11.82 -8.06 13.53
CA VAL A 333 11.53 -8.09 14.97
C VAL A 333 10.17 -8.75 15.18
N VAL A 334 10.09 -9.77 16.03
CA VAL A 334 8.86 -10.47 16.37
C VAL A 334 8.47 -10.13 17.80
N LEU A 335 7.32 -9.53 17.98
CA LEU A 335 6.77 -9.17 19.28
C LEU A 335 5.57 -10.05 19.62
N GLN A 336 5.32 -10.26 20.89
CA GLN A 336 4.03 -10.77 21.36
C GLN A 336 3.01 -9.65 21.30
N ARG A 337 1.80 -9.96 20.82
CA ARG A 337 0.66 -9.05 20.89
C ARG A 337 0.32 -8.76 22.36
N GLY A 338 -0.11 -7.53 22.66
CA GLY A 338 -0.64 -7.16 23.97
C GLY A 338 -0.21 -5.78 24.43
N PRO A 339 -0.70 -5.38 25.63
CA PRO A 339 -0.45 -4.06 26.19
C PRO A 339 0.95 -3.88 26.75
N GLU A 340 1.72 -4.97 26.88
CA GLU A 340 3.12 -4.95 27.30
C GLU A 340 4.03 -5.34 26.14
N ILE A 341 5.19 -4.68 26.07
CA ILE A 341 6.14 -5.01 25.02
C ILE A 341 6.95 -6.26 25.43
N LYS A 342 6.84 -7.29 24.63
CA LYS A 342 7.63 -8.51 24.82
C LYS A 342 8.20 -8.95 23.48
N MET A 343 9.50 -8.88 23.35
CA MET A 343 10.21 -9.35 22.17
C MET A 343 10.39 -10.87 22.25
N LEU A 344 9.97 -11.55 21.18
CA LEU A 344 10.06 -13.01 21.06
C LEU A 344 11.27 -13.46 20.26
N ALA A 345 11.60 -12.73 19.19
CA ALA A 345 12.72 -13.07 18.31
C ALA A 345 13.17 -11.87 17.47
N ILE A 346 14.39 -11.97 16.97
CA ILE A 346 14.92 -11.16 15.87
C ILE A 346 15.51 -12.14 14.85
N ASN A 347 15.03 -12.04 13.62
CA ASN A 347 15.53 -12.85 12.50
C ASN A 347 16.17 -11.91 11.47
N GLU A 348 17.17 -12.39 10.74
CA GLU A 348 17.92 -11.59 9.78
C GLU A 348 18.02 -12.30 8.43
N LEU A 349 17.83 -11.52 7.36
CA LEU A 349 18.03 -11.92 5.98
C LEU A 349 18.91 -10.88 5.31
N ASP A 350 19.89 -11.33 4.53
CA ASP A 350 20.77 -10.45 3.77
C ASP A 350 20.13 -10.00 2.46
N GLU A 351 19.06 -9.19 2.60
CA GLU A 351 18.39 -8.55 1.47
C GLU A 351 17.63 -7.30 1.93
N THR A 352 17.32 -6.40 0.99
CA THR A 352 16.52 -5.19 1.24
C THR A 352 15.05 -5.46 1.02
N PHE A 353 14.20 -4.97 1.92
CA PHE A 353 12.74 -5.15 1.92
C PHE A 353 12.01 -3.82 2.08
N TYR A 354 10.96 -3.64 1.27
CA TYR A 354 10.04 -2.51 1.39
C TYR A 354 8.58 -2.99 1.48
N ALA A 355 8.28 -4.15 0.89
CA ALA A 355 6.97 -4.78 0.96
C ALA A 355 6.65 -5.30 2.36
N SER A 356 5.40 -5.22 2.77
CA SER A 356 4.93 -5.85 4.00
C SER A 356 4.93 -7.38 3.86
N PRO A 357 5.17 -8.13 4.95
CA PRO A 357 5.02 -9.58 4.95
C PRO A 357 3.60 -10.01 4.57
N ALA A 358 3.47 -11.13 3.84
CA ALA A 358 2.20 -11.82 3.69
C ALA A 358 2.23 -13.12 4.51
N ILE A 359 1.18 -13.39 5.28
CA ILE A 359 1.08 -14.57 6.13
C ILE A 359 -0.15 -15.37 5.74
N VAL A 360 0.03 -16.63 5.39
CA VAL A 360 -1.05 -17.54 5.00
C VAL A 360 -0.81 -18.92 5.63
N GLY A 361 -1.76 -19.36 6.46
CA GLY A 361 -1.60 -20.58 7.26
C GLY A 361 -0.36 -20.49 8.15
N ASP A 362 0.52 -21.48 8.09
CA ASP A 362 1.77 -21.55 8.87
C ASP A 362 2.99 -20.97 8.11
N ALA A 363 2.77 -20.23 7.03
CA ALA A 363 3.84 -19.70 6.19
C ALA A 363 3.87 -18.17 6.16
N ILE A 364 5.09 -17.60 6.16
CA ILE A 364 5.38 -16.18 6.00
C ILE A 364 6.11 -16.01 4.67
N TYR A 365 5.62 -15.08 3.86
CA TYR A 365 6.20 -14.74 2.56
C TYR A 365 6.73 -13.31 2.60
N LEU A 366 8.00 -13.14 2.21
CA LEU A 366 8.70 -11.85 2.19
C LEU A 366 9.18 -11.55 0.78
N ARG A 367 8.73 -10.45 0.19
CA ARG A 367 9.21 -9.95 -1.11
C ARG A 367 10.39 -9.02 -0.88
N GLY A 368 11.58 -9.51 -1.11
CA GLY A 368 12.81 -8.73 -1.14
C GLY A 368 13.11 -8.14 -2.52
N ASN A 369 14.22 -7.46 -2.62
CA ASN A 369 14.65 -6.77 -3.84
C ASN A 369 14.92 -7.75 -5.01
N LYS A 370 15.43 -8.95 -4.70
CA LYS A 370 15.83 -9.98 -5.68
C LYS A 370 15.03 -11.27 -5.57
N HIS A 371 14.50 -11.57 -4.38
CA HIS A 371 13.88 -12.84 -4.09
C HIS A 371 12.50 -12.71 -3.44
N LEU A 372 11.70 -13.72 -3.65
CA LEU A 372 10.57 -14.05 -2.80
C LEU A 372 11.00 -15.18 -1.86
N PHE A 373 10.91 -14.94 -0.56
CA PHE A 373 11.19 -15.91 0.49
C PHE A 373 9.90 -16.50 1.04
N CYS A 374 9.96 -17.76 1.44
CA CYS A 374 8.91 -18.44 2.16
C CYS A 374 9.51 -19.15 3.38
N PHE A 375 8.95 -18.86 4.54
CA PHE A 375 9.28 -19.54 5.81
C PHE A 375 8.03 -20.24 6.30
N ALA A 376 8.06 -21.55 6.33
CA ALA A 376 6.99 -22.40 6.82
C ALA A 376 7.51 -23.42 7.80
N LYS A 377 6.65 -23.93 8.68
CA LYS A 377 7.01 -25.12 9.44
C LYS A 377 7.22 -26.28 8.46
N PRO A 378 8.21 -27.16 8.68
CA PRO A 378 8.33 -28.38 7.90
C PRO A 378 7.01 -29.16 7.97
N SER A 379 6.50 -29.61 6.81
CA SER A 379 5.41 -30.60 6.79
C SER A 379 5.86 -31.83 7.53
N ARG A 380 5.11 -32.22 8.55
CA ARG A 380 5.35 -33.48 9.28
C ARG A 380 5.02 -34.67 8.40
#